data_dd89f327346cd741ecf7d5999a30b927
#
_entry.id   dd89f327346cd741ecf7d5999a30b927
#
_cell.length_a   1.000
_cell.length_b   1.000
_cell.length_c   1.000
_cell.angle_alpha   90.00
_cell.angle_beta   90.00
_cell.angle_gamma   90.00
#
_symmetry.space_group_name_H-M   'P 1'
#
loop_
_entity.id
_entity.type
_entity.pdbx_description
1 polymer ?
#
loop_
_entity_poly.entity_id
_entity_poly.type
_entity_poly.pdbx_seq_one_letter_code
_entity_poly.pdbx_strand_id
1 'polypeptide(L)'
;MALPKSAETKKVNLDFNKEFIDTFTQNIEEGNVVFINQTLKDLHEADVANLIENLSPDTRTKLFEIESFNIDPEIFIELNESIQSEVLQLLSIESLIKIIRRLELSLIHI
;
A
#
# COMPACT_ATOMS: atom_id res chain seq x y z
N MET A 1 27.44 -11.44 -2.20
CA MET A 1 27.11 -11.00 -2.44
C MET A 1 26.82 -10.33 -2.66
N ALA A 2 26.58 -10.27 -2.47
CA ALA A 2 26.06 -9.55 -2.60
C ALA A 2 25.69 -9.00 -2.84
N LEU A 3 25.54 -8.82 -2.92
CA LEU A 3 24.98 -8.17 -3.24
C LEU A 3 24.62 -7.62 -3.56
N PRO A 4 24.47 -7.46 -3.72
CA PRO A 4 23.92 -6.83 -4.02
C PRO A 4 23.38 -6.39 -4.07
N LYS A 5 23.20 -6.06 -3.94
CA LYS A 5 22.48 -5.81 -4.09
C LYS A 5 22.01 -4.99 -4.31
N SER A 6 22.09 -4.61 -4.39
CA SER A 6 21.46 -4.02 -4.68
C SER A 6 20.91 -3.64 -5.21
N ALA A 7 20.89 -3.43 -5.48
CA ALA A 7 20.32 -3.26 -6.12
C ALA A 7 19.54 -3.44 -6.47
N GLU A 8 19.49 -3.57 -6.31
CA GLU A 8 18.77 -3.96 -6.59
C GLU A 8 17.89 -3.84 -6.37
N THR A 9 17.95 -3.48 -5.92
CA THR A 9 17.18 -3.56 -5.66
C THR A 9 16.46 -3.23 -5.39
N LYS A 10 16.23 -2.71 -5.42
CA LYS A 10 15.47 -2.45 -5.03
C LYS A 10 14.29 -2.89 -4.60
N LYS A 11 13.54 -2.47 -4.83
CA LYS A 11 12.27 -2.84 -4.32
C LYS A 11 12.11 -4.33 -4.25
N VAL A 12 12.80 -4.92 -5.08
CA VAL A 12 12.90 -6.35 -5.04
C VAL A 12 13.27 -6.84 -3.68
N ASN A 13 14.05 -6.04 -3.02
CA ASN A 13 14.54 -6.42 -1.73
C ASN A 13 13.50 -6.42 -0.71
N LEU A 14 12.34 -5.97 -1.07
CA LEU A 14 11.31 -5.84 -0.11
C LEU A 14 10.25 -6.86 -0.31
N ASP A 15 10.67 -8.04 -0.62
CA ASP A 15 9.81 -9.18 -0.46
C ASP A 15 9.59 -9.29 1.02
N PHE A 16 8.49 -8.80 1.48
CA PHE A 16 8.16 -8.93 2.88
C PHE A 16 8.02 -10.40 3.21
N ASN A 17 8.75 -10.86 4.21
CA ASN A 17 8.64 -12.25 4.57
C ASN A 17 7.32 -12.47 5.29
N LYS A 18 6.99 -13.75 5.43
CA LYS A 18 5.73 -14.14 6.03
C LYS A 18 5.58 -13.60 7.45
N GLU A 19 6.67 -13.56 8.19
CA GLU A 19 6.62 -13.09 9.56
C GLU A 19 6.23 -11.63 9.64
N PHE A 20 6.78 -10.81 8.77
CA PHE A 20 6.44 -9.40 8.73
C PHE A 20 4.97 -9.21 8.35
N ILE A 21 4.52 -9.95 7.34
CA ILE A 21 3.13 -9.87 6.89
C ILE A 21 2.18 -10.29 8.02
N ASP A 22 2.52 -11.37 8.72
CA ASP A 22 1.69 -11.85 9.82
C ASP A 22 1.62 -10.84 10.95
N THR A 23 2.75 -10.22 11.27
CA THR A 23 2.79 -9.21 12.33
C THR A 23 1.96 -8.00 11.95
N PHE A 24 2.10 -7.54 10.72
CA PHE A 24 1.34 -6.39 10.26
C PHE A 24 -0.16 -6.70 10.26
N THR A 25 -0.51 -7.90 9.78
CA THR A 25 -1.90 -8.35 9.75
C THR A 25 -2.49 -8.37 11.16
N GLN A 26 -1.74 -8.91 12.11
CA GLN A 26 -2.21 -8.97 13.48
C GLN A 26 -2.46 -7.59 14.05
N ASN A 27 -1.57 -6.64 13.76
CA ASN A 27 -1.75 -5.28 14.25
C ASN A 27 -2.97 -4.60 13.60
N ILE A 28 -3.25 -4.92 12.35
CA ILE A 28 -4.47 -4.42 11.72
C ILE A 28 -5.70 -4.97 12.45
N GLU A 29 -5.69 -6.27 12.75
CA GLU A 29 -6.84 -6.91 13.39
C GLU A 29 -7.04 -6.40 14.81
N GLU A 30 -5.97 -6.02 15.48
CA GLU A 30 -6.06 -5.50 16.83
C GLU A 30 -6.37 -4.01 16.86
N GLY A 31 -6.40 -3.36 15.69
CA GLY A 31 -6.68 -1.94 15.64
C GLY A 31 -5.53 -1.07 16.14
N ASN A 32 -4.32 -1.58 16.05
CA ASN A 32 -3.15 -0.84 16.52
C ASN A 32 -2.73 0.21 15.50
N VAL A 33 -3.47 1.30 15.46
CA VAL A 33 -3.32 2.33 14.43
C VAL A 33 -1.95 2.98 14.48
N VAL A 34 -1.40 3.18 15.68
CA VAL A 34 -0.10 3.81 15.81
C VAL A 34 0.97 2.98 15.11
N PHE A 35 0.96 1.67 15.35
CA PHE A 35 1.92 0.77 14.72
C PHE A 35 1.76 0.78 13.21
N ILE A 36 0.52 0.73 12.74
CA ILE A 36 0.24 0.72 11.30
C ILE A 36 0.77 1.98 10.65
N ASN A 37 0.44 3.13 11.21
CA ASN A 37 0.85 4.41 10.63
C ASN A 37 2.36 4.58 10.64
N GLN A 38 3.01 4.17 11.71
CA GLN A 38 4.46 4.28 11.78
C GLN A 38 5.16 3.37 10.79
N THR A 39 4.64 2.16 10.64
CA THR A 39 5.21 1.21 9.69
C THR A 39 5.10 1.74 8.27
N LEU A 40 3.92 2.22 7.90
CA LEU A 40 3.71 2.70 6.54
C LEU A 40 4.49 3.97 6.26
N LYS A 41 4.66 4.81 7.26
CA LYS A 41 5.37 6.07 7.08
C LYS A 41 6.84 5.85 6.70
N ASP A 42 7.42 4.76 7.16
CA ASP A 42 8.83 4.49 6.92
C ASP A 42 9.10 3.79 5.60
N LEU A 43 8.06 3.49 4.85
CA LEU A 43 8.20 2.75 3.59
C LEU A 43 8.01 3.67 2.39
N HIS A 44 8.69 3.32 1.29
CA HIS A 44 8.44 3.99 0.02
C HIS A 44 7.08 3.57 -0.53
N GLU A 45 6.58 4.36 -1.45
CA GLU A 45 5.26 4.11 -2.04
C GLU A 45 5.18 2.74 -2.69
N ALA A 46 6.21 2.35 -3.42
CA ALA A 46 6.22 1.04 -4.06
C ALA A 46 6.22 -0.09 -3.02
N ASP A 47 6.85 0.15 -1.88
CA ASP A 47 6.90 -0.84 -0.82
C ASP A 47 5.55 -0.98 -0.12
N VAL A 48 4.88 0.15 0.08
CA VAL A 48 3.54 0.11 0.65
C VAL A 48 2.60 -0.64 -0.28
N ALA A 49 2.71 -0.38 -1.59
CA ALA A 49 1.90 -1.09 -2.57
C ALA A 49 2.16 -2.59 -2.50
N ASN A 50 3.43 -2.97 -2.43
CA ASN A 50 3.80 -4.37 -2.34
C ASN A 50 3.24 -5.02 -1.07
N LEU A 51 3.32 -4.31 0.04
CA LEU A 51 2.76 -4.80 1.30
C LEU A 51 1.26 -5.03 1.16
N ILE A 52 0.54 -4.06 0.61
CA ILE A 52 -0.90 -4.17 0.43
C ILE A 52 -1.23 -5.39 -0.44
N GLU A 53 -0.47 -5.61 -1.50
CA GLU A 53 -0.70 -6.75 -2.39
C GLU A 53 -0.49 -8.08 -1.69
N ASN A 54 0.34 -8.10 -0.65
CA ASN A 54 0.63 -9.33 0.08
C ASN A 54 -0.34 -9.62 1.23
N LEU A 55 -1.20 -8.68 1.54
CA LEU A 55 -2.22 -8.91 2.55
C LEU A 55 -3.37 -9.72 1.96
N SER A 56 -4.09 -10.45 2.82
CA SER A 56 -5.30 -11.14 2.36
C SER A 56 -6.38 -10.10 2.05
N PRO A 57 -7.38 -10.46 1.24
CA PRO A 57 -8.48 -9.52 0.95
C PRO A 57 -9.19 -9.03 2.21
N ASP A 58 -9.39 -9.90 3.19
CA ASP A 58 -10.03 -9.49 4.42
C ASP A 58 -9.19 -8.47 5.17
N THR A 59 -7.90 -8.70 5.21
CA THR A 59 -6.98 -7.80 5.91
C THR A 59 -6.89 -6.46 5.18
N ARG A 60 -6.88 -6.49 3.85
CA ARG A 60 -6.89 -5.24 3.07
C ARG A 60 -8.13 -4.43 3.39
N THR A 61 -9.28 -5.09 3.43
CA THR A 61 -10.53 -4.40 3.76
C THR A 61 -10.43 -3.73 5.11
N LYS A 62 -9.90 -4.43 6.10
CA LYS A 62 -9.77 -3.86 7.43
C LYS A 62 -8.81 -2.68 7.45
N LEU A 63 -7.73 -2.77 6.69
CA LEU A 63 -6.77 -1.66 6.61
C LEU A 63 -7.46 -0.40 6.09
N PHE A 64 -8.24 -0.54 5.03
CA PHE A 64 -8.92 0.61 4.43
C PHE A 64 -10.07 1.13 5.28
N GLU A 65 -10.52 0.35 6.26
CA GLU A 65 -11.52 0.81 7.20
C GLU A 65 -10.93 1.65 8.33
N ILE A 66 -9.63 1.64 8.47
CA ILE A 66 -8.97 2.50 9.47
C ILE A 66 -9.12 3.94 9.02
N GLU A 67 -9.76 4.74 9.86
CA GLU A 67 -10.12 6.10 9.49
C GLU A 67 -8.90 6.95 9.14
N SER A 68 -7.81 6.75 9.84
CA SER A 68 -6.60 7.53 9.60
C SER A 68 -5.79 7.07 8.41
N PHE A 69 -6.17 5.95 7.79
CA PHE A 69 -5.44 5.46 6.64
C PHE A 69 -6.03 6.02 5.36
N ASN A 70 -5.24 6.83 4.68
CA ASN A 70 -5.63 7.38 3.39
C ASN A 70 -4.55 7.00 2.38
N ILE A 71 -4.95 6.24 1.38
CA ILE A 71 -3.97 5.79 0.41
C ILE A 71 -3.50 6.97 -0.45
N ASP A 72 -2.19 7.09 -0.55
CA ASP A 72 -1.60 8.09 -1.43
C ASP A 72 -1.85 7.65 -2.88
N PRO A 73 -2.27 8.57 -3.77
CA PRO A 73 -2.45 8.20 -5.18
C PRO A 73 -1.24 7.54 -5.81
N GLU A 74 -0.03 7.92 -5.39
CA GLU A 74 1.17 7.29 -5.94
C GLU A 74 1.26 5.82 -5.53
N ILE A 75 0.77 5.48 -4.35
CA ILE A 75 0.72 4.07 -3.93
C ILE A 75 -0.29 3.32 -4.78
N PHE A 76 -1.45 3.93 -4.99
CA PHE A 76 -2.50 3.30 -5.79
C PHE A 76 -2.01 2.96 -7.20
N ILE A 77 -1.26 3.88 -7.80
CA ILE A 77 -0.74 3.67 -9.15
C ILE A 77 0.20 2.48 -9.21
N GLU A 78 0.92 2.21 -8.12
CA GLU A 78 1.86 1.11 -8.07
C GLU A 78 1.21 -0.26 -7.90
N LEU A 79 -0.07 -0.31 -7.48
CA LEU A 79 -0.75 -1.58 -7.27
C LEU A 79 -1.05 -2.26 -8.60
N ASN A 80 -1.06 -3.61 -8.60
CA ASN A 80 -1.48 -4.31 -9.79
C ASN A 80 -2.97 -4.11 -10.03
N GLU A 81 -3.43 -4.37 -11.25
CA GLU A 81 -4.78 -4.02 -11.67
C GLU A 81 -5.87 -4.70 -10.85
N SER A 82 -5.67 -5.96 -10.50
CA SER A 82 -6.72 -6.65 -9.75
C SER A 82 -6.86 -6.08 -8.36
N ILE A 83 -5.77 -5.68 -7.75
CA ILE A 83 -5.82 -5.06 -6.43
C ILE A 83 -6.38 -3.65 -6.54
N GLN A 84 -6.04 -2.92 -7.60
CA GLN A 84 -6.64 -1.61 -7.83
C GLN A 84 -8.16 -1.69 -7.88
N SER A 85 -8.68 -2.68 -8.60
CA SER A 85 -10.13 -2.84 -8.71
C SER A 85 -10.76 -3.12 -7.36
N GLU A 86 -10.13 -3.96 -6.57
CA GLU A 86 -10.62 -4.26 -5.23
C GLU A 86 -10.59 -3.02 -4.36
N VAL A 87 -9.49 -2.29 -4.38
CA VAL A 87 -9.28 -1.13 -3.52
C VAL A 87 -10.24 0.00 -3.86
N LEU A 88 -10.56 0.18 -5.14
CA LEU A 88 -11.49 1.23 -5.55
C LEU A 88 -12.83 1.12 -4.84
N GLN A 89 -13.24 -0.10 -4.51
CA GLN A 89 -14.50 -0.31 -3.83
C GLN A 89 -14.41 -0.01 -2.34
N LEU A 90 -13.20 0.11 -1.82
CA LEU A 90 -12.99 0.34 -0.39
C LEU A 90 -12.71 1.81 -0.06
N LEU A 91 -12.47 2.63 -1.08
CA LEU A 91 -12.01 4.01 -0.87
C LEU A 91 -13.15 4.93 -0.46
N SER A 92 -12.79 5.92 0.35
CA SER A 92 -13.69 7.03 0.60
C SER A 92 -13.77 7.89 -0.66
N ILE A 93 -14.81 8.72 -0.72
CA ILE A 93 -14.98 9.63 -1.85
C ILE A 93 -13.81 10.59 -1.94
N GLU A 94 -13.30 11.03 -0.79
CA GLU A 94 -12.15 11.94 -0.79
C GLU A 94 -10.91 11.30 -1.39
N SER A 95 -10.65 10.07 -1.02
CA SER A 95 -9.49 9.36 -1.58
C SER A 95 -9.67 9.13 -3.07
N LEU A 96 -10.89 8.76 -3.47
CA LEU A 96 -11.17 8.52 -4.88
C LEU A 96 -10.95 9.78 -5.71
N ILE A 97 -11.39 10.93 -5.20
CA ILE A 97 -11.19 12.19 -5.90
C ILE A 97 -9.70 12.50 -6.07
N LYS A 98 -8.91 12.27 -5.03
CA LYS A 98 -7.48 12.51 -5.12
C LYS A 98 -6.82 11.65 -6.18
N ILE A 99 -7.23 10.39 -6.27
CA ILE A 99 -6.69 9.48 -7.27
C ILE A 99 -7.08 9.93 -8.67
N ILE A 100 -8.34 10.30 -8.86
CA ILE A 100 -8.80 10.76 -10.16
C ILE A 100 -8.04 11.99 -10.59
N ARG A 101 -7.84 12.94 -9.68
CA ARG A 101 -7.09 14.15 -10.00
C ARG A 101 -5.65 13.84 -10.40
N ARG A 102 -5.04 12.89 -9.71
CA ARG A 102 -3.69 12.51 -10.06
C ARG A 102 -3.61 11.92 -11.46
N LEU A 103 -4.59 11.11 -11.82
CA LEU A 103 -4.64 10.50 -13.14
C LEU A 103 -4.90 11.56 -14.22
N GLU A 104 -5.76 12.54 -13.92
CA GLU A 104 -6.02 13.63 -14.86
C GLU A 104 -4.77 14.44 -15.13
N LEU A 105 -3.99 14.72 -14.10
CA LEU A 105 -2.75 15.44 -14.27
C LEU A 105 -1.79 14.70 -15.17
N SER A 106 -1.75 13.38 -15.05
CA SER A 106 -0.91 12.58 -15.93
C SER A 106 -1.34 12.69 -17.37
N LEU A 107 -2.64 12.73 -17.61
CA LEU A 107 -3.16 12.85 -18.97
C LEU A 107 -2.90 14.23 -19.56
N ILE A 108 -3.03 15.25 -18.74
CA ILE A 108 -2.83 16.62 -19.21
C ILE A 108 -1.37 16.90 -19.49
N HIS A 109 -0.52 16.18 -18.83
CA HIS A 109 0.91 16.44 -18.86
C HIS A 109 1.58 15.98 -20.13
N ILE A 110 0.87 15.75 -21.13
CA ILE A 110 1.43 15.28 -22.39
C ILE A 110 2.14 16.40 -23.19
#